data_192238f68e96f986b58df542fb4d5689
#
_entry.id   192238f68e96f986b58df542fb4d5689
#
_cell.length_a   1.000
_cell.length_b   1.000
_cell.length_c   1.000
_cell.angle_alpha   90.00
_cell.angle_beta   90.00
_cell.angle_gamma   90.00
#
_symmetry.space_group_name_H-M   'P 1'
#
loop_
_entity.id
_entity.type
_entity.pdbx_description
1 polymer ?
#
loop_
_entity_poly.entity_id
_entity_poly.type
_entity_poly.pdbx_seq_one_letter_code
_entity_poly.pdbx_strand_id
1 'polypeptide(L)'
;MKNYLDFEAEIKDIELEINNLKDPYSSDGLTEVDTNKINELQSELDLKSKEVYSNLNPWQKTLLARHEERPKAKYFINNLFSDFIKLSGDRNFGEDKSVITGFAVFEGQSVLVIGQEKGSDLDSRIEHNFGMMKPEGYRKSIRLMKLAEKFNIPIISFVDTPGAHPGAGSEERGIAEAIAKSIESCMSLKVPNISIIIGEGGSGGAIALASSNKVIMLENAIYSVISPEGCASILWRDPKKTLAA
;
A
#
# COMPACT_ATOMS: atom_id res chain seq x y z
N MET A 1 15.92 13.15 1.69
CA MET A 1 15.05 14.21 2.27
C MET A 1 13.67 13.61 2.43
N LYS A 2 13.02 13.78 3.59
CA LYS A 2 11.60 13.43 3.75
C LYS A 2 10.76 14.26 2.77
N ASN A 3 9.78 13.63 2.13
CA ASN A 3 8.84 14.32 1.26
C ASN A 3 7.59 14.67 2.09
N TYR A 4 7.29 15.96 2.23
CA TYR A 4 6.16 16.44 3.01
C TYR A 4 5.03 16.87 2.09
N LEU A 5 3.80 16.57 2.49
CA LEU A 5 2.59 17.07 1.83
C LEU A 5 2.30 18.51 2.28
N ASP A 6 1.56 19.27 1.47
CA ASP A 6 1.30 20.70 1.75
C ASP A 6 0.72 20.96 3.15
N PHE A 7 -0.13 20.06 3.64
CA PHE A 7 -0.74 20.18 4.97
C PHE A 7 0.19 19.79 6.13
N GLU A 8 1.39 19.30 5.83
CA GLU A 8 2.43 18.93 6.80
C GLU A 8 3.49 20.04 6.97
N ALA A 9 3.25 21.25 6.42
CA ALA A 9 4.23 22.34 6.43
C ALA A 9 4.72 22.68 7.84
N GLU A 10 3.81 22.79 8.82
CA GLU A 10 4.18 23.10 10.22
C GLU A 10 5.00 21.96 10.86
N ILE A 11 4.66 20.71 10.57
CA ILE A 11 5.41 19.52 11.02
C ILE A 11 6.82 19.56 10.46
N LYS A 12 6.95 19.86 9.17
CA LYS A 12 8.23 20.01 8.47
C LYS A 12 9.11 21.07 9.11
N ASP A 13 8.55 22.24 9.42
CA ASP A 13 9.30 23.35 9.99
C ASP A 13 9.87 22.99 11.38
N ILE A 14 9.06 22.34 12.24
CA ILE A 14 9.51 21.87 13.54
C ILE A 14 10.57 20.76 13.40
N GLU A 15 10.39 19.80 12.51
CA GLU A 15 11.40 18.75 12.26
C GLU A 15 12.72 19.32 11.73
N LEU A 16 12.67 20.34 10.87
CA LEU A 16 13.87 21.02 10.38
C LEU A 16 14.60 21.74 11.52
N GLU A 17 13.88 22.41 12.42
CA GLU A 17 14.49 23.07 13.58
C GLU A 17 15.15 22.05 14.51
N ILE A 18 14.48 20.93 14.81
CA ILE A 18 15.06 19.85 15.61
C ILE A 18 16.34 19.30 14.95
N ASN A 19 16.31 19.06 13.64
CA ASN A 19 17.48 18.54 12.92
C ASN A 19 18.65 19.52 12.93
N ASN A 20 18.38 20.81 12.76
CA ASN A 20 19.40 21.87 12.85
C ASN A 20 20.03 21.93 14.24
N LEU A 21 19.23 21.80 15.32
CA LEU A 21 19.75 21.78 16.69
C LEU A 21 20.54 20.51 17.03
N LYS A 22 20.26 19.39 16.35
CA LYS A 22 21.01 18.13 16.51
C LYS A 22 22.32 18.10 15.72
N ASP A 23 22.49 18.97 14.72
CA ASP A 23 23.72 19.05 13.93
C ASP A 23 24.72 20.00 14.59
N PRO A 24 25.82 19.49 15.18
CA PRO A 24 26.82 20.31 15.87
C PRO A 24 27.60 21.24 14.93
N TYR A 25 27.44 21.09 13.61
CA TYR A 25 28.07 21.88 12.55
C TYR A 25 27.12 22.81 11.82
N SER A 26 25.86 22.93 12.27
CA SER A 26 24.84 23.79 11.63
C SER A 26 25.07 25.29 11.76
N SER A 27 25.98 25.73 12.62
CA SER A 27 26.39 27.11 12.79
C SER A 27 27.93 27.23 12.72
N ASP A 28 28.50 28.45 12.48
CA ASP A 28 29.92 28.72 12.29
C ASP A 28 30.85 28.37 13.49
N GLY A 29 30.58 27.27 14.17
CA GLY A 29 31.37 26.73 15.29
C GLY A 29 30.67 25.54 15.95
N LEU A 30 31.43 24.74 16.72
CA LEU A 30 30.89 23.69 17.59
C LEU A 30 29.95 24.32 18.63
N THR A 31 28.66 24.15 18.46
CA THR A 31 27.64 24.57 19.43
C THR A 31 27.26 23.41 20.33
N GLU A 32 27.11 23.68 21.62
CA GLU A 32 26.58 22.72 22.59
C GLU A 32 25.12 22.42 22.24
N VAL A 33 24.79 21.12 22.14
CA VAL A 33 23.42 20.67 21.77
C VAL A 33 22.45 20.97 22.91
N ASP A 34 21.51 21.90 22.70
CA ASP A 34 20.46 22.21 23.67
C ASP A 34 19.42 21.13 23.74
N THR A 35 19.67 20.16 24.61
CA THR A 35 18.77 19.00 24.83
C THR A 35 17.40 19.41 25.35
N ASN A 36 17.30 20.51 26.12
CA ASN A 36 16.00 20.95 26.67
C ASN A 36 15.13 21.50 25.55
N LYS A 37 15.67 22.35 24.70
CA LYS A 37 14.96 22.90 23.54
C LYS A 37 14.54 21.80 22.57
N ILE A 38 15.40 20.80 22.33
CA ILE A 38 15.04 19.65 21.48
C ILE A 38 13.87 18.86 22.08
N ASN A 39 13.83 18.63 23.38
CA ASN A 39 12.73 17.92 24.04
C ASN A 39 11.42 18.72 23.99
N GLU A 40 11.47 20.04 24.14
CA GLU A 40 10.30 20.93 23.98
C GLU A 40 9.74 20.84 22.55
N LEU A 41 10.59 21.00 21.54
CA LEU A 41 10.20 20.90 20.13
C LEU A 41 9.69 19.49 19.76
N GLN A 42 10.25 18.44 20.35
CA GLN A 42 9.76 17.08 20.14
C GLN A 42 8.34 16.91 20.69
N SER A 43 8.06 17.49 21.86
CA SER A 43 6.72 17.47 22.45
C SER A 43 5.72 18.29 21.61
N GLU A 44 6.15 19.43 21.07
CA GLU A 44 5.36 20.24 20.15
C GLU A 44 5.07 19.50 18.86
N LEU A 45 6.07 18.83 18.28
CA LEU A 45 5.95 18.01 17.09
C LEU A 45 4.91 16.89 17.27
N ASP A 46 4.95 16.19 18.42
CA ASP A 46 4.02 15.10 18.71
C ASP A 46 2.58 15.62 18.84
N LEU A 47 2.37 16.75 19.49
CA LEU A 47 1.07 17.40 19.61
C LEU A 47 0.55 17.87 18.24
N LYS A 48 1.41 18.54 17.46
CA LYS A 48 1.03 19.05 16.14
C LYS A 48 0.74 17.93 15.16
N SER A 49 1.54 16.88 15.17
CA SER A 49 1.30 15.67 14.36
C SER A 49 -0.05 15.07 14.68
N LYS A 50 -0.36 14.91 15.98
CA LYS A 50 -1.66 14.39 16.42
C LYS A 50 -2.83 15.29 15.96
N GLU A 51 -2.70 16.61 16.07
CA GLU A 51 -3.70 17.56 15.61
C GLU A 51 -3.95 17.44 14.10
N VAL A 52 -2.90 17.50 13.30
CA VAL A 52 -2.97 17.45 11.83
C VAL A 52 -3.57 16.13 11.36
N TYR A 53 -3.03 14.99 11.82
CA TYR A 53 -3.47 13.68 11.33
C TYR A 53 -4.84 13.25 11.86
N SER A 54 -5.33 13.79 12.98
CA SER A 54 -6.69 13.52 13.46
C SER A 54 -7.78 14.28 12.68
N ASN A 55 -7.42 15.35 11.96
CA ASN A 55 -8.36 16.25 11.28
C ASN A 55 -8.26 16.22 9.74
N LEU A 56 -7.66 15.17 9.17
CA LEU A 56 -7.50 15.05 7.73
C LEU A 56 -8.84 14.95 7.00
N ASN A 57 -9.01 15.77 5.95
CA ASN A 57 -10.11 15.63 5.02
C ASN A 57 -9.90 14.42 4.06
N PRO A 58 -10.92 13.98 3.31
CA PRO A 58 -10.82 12.81 2.42
C PRO A 58 -9.71 12.92 1.38
N TRP A 59 -9.47 14.12 0.84
CA TRP A 59 -8.40 14.34 -0.14
C TRP A 59 -7.01 14.20 0.49
N GLN A 60 -6.80 14.79 1.66
CA GLN A 60 -5.55 14.65 2.41
C GLN A 60 -5.26 13.18 2.76
N LYS A 61 -6.29 12.42 3.16
CA LYS A 61 -6.17 10.96 3.36
C LYS A 61 -5.76 10.24 2.06
N THR A 62 -6.32 10.65 0.92
CA THR A 62 -5.95 10.10 -0.39
C THR A 62 -4.48 10.35 -0.71
N LEU A 63 -4.00 11.58 -0.51
CA LEU A 63 -2.60 11.93 -0.70
C LEU A 63 -1.67 11.13 0.22
N LEU A 64 -2.05 11.01 1.49
CA LEU A 64 -1.28 10.24 2.47
C LEU A 64 -1.27 8.73 2.16
N ALA A 65 -2.39 8.16 1.70
CA ALA A 65 -2.46 6.77 1.25
C ALA A 65 -1.52 6.48 0.07
N ARG A 66 -1.27 7.48 -0.77
CA ARG A 66 -0.40 7.41 -1.96
C ARG A 66 1.04 7.83 -1.68
N HIS A 67 1.34 8.29 -0.46
CA HIS A 67 2.66 8.86 -0.12
C HIS A 67 3.80 7.88 -0.45
N GLU A 68 4.90 8.43 -0.98
CA GLU A 68 6.04 7.60 -1.43
C GLU A 68 6.69 6.82 -0.31
N GLU A 69 6.83 7.43 0.85
CA GLU A 69 7.46 6.84 2.03
C GLU A 69 6.50 5.96 2.85
N ARG A 70 5.21 5.88 2.47
CA ARG A 70 4.28 4.96 3.15
C ARG A 70 4.77 3.52 3.00
N PRO A 71 4.81 2.72 4.09
CA PRO A 71 5.23 1.33 4.02
C PRO A 71 4.44 0.52 2.99
N LYS A 72 5.14 -0.20 2.10
CA LYS A 72 4.57 -1.05 1.04
C LYS A 72 4.47 -2.50 1.53
N ALA A 73 3.86 -3.38 0.72
CA ALA A 73 3.68 -4.79 1.08
C ALA A 73 4.96 -5.48 1.50
N LYS A 74 6.08 -5.23 0.80
CA LYS A 74 7.39 -5.79 1.13
C LYS A 74 7.86 -5.43 2.56
N TYR A 75 7.55 -4.22 3.02
CA TYR A 75 7.87 -3.81 4.40
C TYR A 75 7.13 -4.70 5.41
N PHE A 76 5.83 -4.89 5.25
CA PHE A 76 5.03 -5.73 6.15
C PHE A 76 5.46 -7.19 6.09
N ILE A 77 5.76 -7.71 4.89
CA ILE A 77 6.25 -9.08 4.72
C ILE A 77 7.54 -9.30 5.51
N ASN A 78 8.48 -8.38 5.41
CA ASN A 78 9.80 -8.51 6.05
C ASN A 78 9.77 -8.33 7.57
N ASN A 79 8.77 -7.60 8.10
CA ASN A 79 8.71 -7.28 9.54
C ASN A 79 7.71 -8.12 10.34
N LEU A 80 6.72 -8.72 9.69
CA LEU A 80 5.68 -9.50 10.38
C LEU A 80 5.87 -11.00 10.26
N PHE A 81 6.64 -11.48 9.28
CA PHE A 81 6.74 -12.90 8.98
C PHE A 81 8.19 -13.39 9.03
N SER A 82 8.36 -14.64 9.44
CA SER A 82 9.61 -15.38 9.27
C SER A 82 9.49 -16.41 8.14
N ASP A 83 10.64 -16.93 7.69
CA ASP A 83 10.75 -18.03 6.73
C ASP A 83 9.95 -17.84 5.44
N PHE A 84 9.95 -16.59 4.91
CA PHE A 84 9.22 -16.29 3.69
C PHE A 84 9.82 -16.97 2.46
N ILE A 85 9.07 -17.90 1.88
CA ILE A 85 9.42 -18.65 0.67
C ILE A 85 8.61 -18.07 -0.49
N LYS A 86 9.26 -17.24 -1.33
CA LYS A 86 8.61 -16.62 -2.49
C LYS A 86 8.20 -17.66 -3.54
N LEU A 87 6.98 -17.57 -4.03
CA LEU A 87 6.46 -18.38 -5.13
C LEU A 87 6.01 -17.47 -6.28
N SER A 88 6.54 -17.73 -7.47
CA SER A 88 6.38 -16.87 -8.65
C SER A 88 5.62 -17.59 -9.78
N GLY A 89 5.10 -16.78 -10.72
CA GLY A 89 4.47 -17.23 -11.96
C GLY A 89 3.07 -17.80 -11.83
N ASP A 90 2.24 -17.55 -12.84
CA ASP A 90 0.87 -18.04 -12.92
C ASP A 90 0.76 -19.48 -13.48
N ARG A 91 1.88 -20.06 -13.97
CA ARG A 91 1.96 -21.36 -14.65
C ARG A 91 1.23 -21.40 -15.99
N ASN A 92 0.96 -20.24 -16.57
CA ASN A 92 0.26 -20.10 -17.84
C ASN A 92 1.01 -19.16 -18.80
N PHE A 93 1.23 -17.90 -18.39
CA PHE A 93 1.84 -16.87 -19.21
C PHE A 93 3.18 -16.36 -18.63
N GLY A 94 3.21 -15.98 -17.35
CA GLY A 94 4.43 -15.40 -16.82
C GLY A 94 4.36 -14.95 -15.34
N GLU A 95 5.34 -14.14 -14.99
CA GLU A 95 5.41 -13.50 -13.67
C GLU A 95 4.87 -12.09 -13.73
N ASP A 96 4.11 -11.72 -12.72
CA ASP A 96 3.74 -10.33 -12.44
C ASP A 96 4.37 -9.86 -11.13
N LYS A 97 5.30 -8.93 -11.24
CA LYS A 97 6.04 -8.40 -10.10
C LYS A 97 5.23 -7.42 -9.26
N SER A 98 4.07 -6.94 -9.73
CA SER A 98 3.17 -6.07 -8.97
C SER A 98 2.50 -6.75 -7.79
N VAL A 99 2.65 -8.07 -7.67
CA VAL A 99 2.20 -8.83 -6.50
C VAL A 99 3.28 -9.80 -6.04
N ILE A 100 3.65 -9.71 -4.76
CA ILE A 100 4.57 -10.61 -4.08
C ILE A 100 3.73 -11.71 -3.43
N THR A 101 4.09 -12.96 -3.64
CA THR A 101 3.36 -14.11 -3.12
C THR A 101 4.31 -15.16 -2.56
N GLY A 102 3.93 -15.83 -1.49
CA GLY A 102 4.74 -16.89 -0.89
C GLY A 102 4.15 -17.44 0.40
N PHE A 103 4.68 -18.56 0.85
CA PHE A 103 4.39 -19.07 2.19
C PHE A 103 5.37 -18.50 3.21
N ALA A 104 4.89 -18.28 4.42
CA ALA A 104 5.66 -17.73 5.52
C ALA A 104 5.16 -18.29 6.85
N VAL A 105 5.84 -17.92 7.94
CA VAL A 105 5.40 -18.22 9.29
C VAL A 105 5.01 -16.91 9.98
N PHE A 106 3.81 -16.87 10.54
CA PHE A 106 3.27 -15.79 11.37
C PHE A 106 2.92 -16.35 12.75
N GLU A 107 3.61 -15.88 13.81
CA GLU A 107 3.41 -16.35 15.20
C GLU A 107 3.41 -17.88 15.33
N GLY A 108 4.33 -18.56 14.64
CA GLY A 108 4.46 -20.01 14.67
C GLY A 108 3.50 -20.78 13.77
N GLN A 109 2.60 -20.09 13.04
CA GLN A 109 1.65 -20.70 12.13
C GLN A 109 2.05 -20.45 10.67
N SER A 110 2.00 -21.48 9.82
CA SER A 110 2.19 -21.32 8.38
C SER A 110 1.03 -20.53 7.78
N VAL A 111 1.34 -19.56 6.95
CA VAL A 111 0.36 -18.70 6.23
C VAL A 111 0.76 -18.52 4.77
N LEU A 112 -0.21 -18.36 3.89
CA LEU A 112 0.02 -17.81 2.55
C LEU A 112 -0.03 -16.28 2.65
N VAL A 113 0.98 -15.61 2.12
CA VAL A 113 1.03 -14.15 2.02
C VAL A 113 0.90 -13.73 0.55
N ILE A 114 0.01 -12.78 0.29
CA ILE A 114 -0.20 -12.14 -1.01
C ILE A 114 -0.11 -10.63 -0.78
N GLY A 115 0.83 -9.94 -1.41
CA GLY A 115 1.01 -8.49 -1.22
C GLY A 115 1.11 -7.74 -2.54
N GLN A 116 0.19 -6.81 -2.79
CA GLN A 116 0.34 -5.86 -3.90
C GLN A 116 1.47 -4.90 -3.57
N GLU A 117 2.44 -4.79 -4.47
CA GLU A 117 3.67 -4.02 -4.28
C GLU A 117 3.75 -2.90 -5.31
N LYS A 118 3.90 -1.66 -4.81
CA LYS A 118 4.03 -0.47 -5.66
C LYS A 118 5.46 -0.10 -6.00
N GLY A 119 6.42 -0.60 -5.24
CA GLY A 119 7.81 -0.12 -5.26
C GLY A 119 8.01 1.17 -4.47
N SER A 120 9.26 1.46 -4.09
CA SER A 120 9.66 2.57 -3.23
C SER A 120 10.37 3.71 -3.98
N ASP A 121 10.97 3.43 -5.10
CA ASP A 121 11.67 4.36 -6.00
C ASP A 121 11.14 4.23 -7.42
N LEU A 122 11.52 5.11 -8.33
CA LEU A 122 10.97 5.14 -9.68
C LEU A 122 11.19 3.84 -10.45
N ASP A 123 12.39 3.25 -10.36
CA ASP A 123 12.74 2.03 -11.09
C ASP A 123 11.92 0.84 -10.57
N SER A 124 11.86 0.67 -9.26
CA SER A 124 11.04 -0.37 -8.64
C SER A 124 9.53 -0.16 -8.87
N ARG A 125 9.04 1.08 -8.93
CA ARG A 125 7.66 1.38 -9.29
C ARG A 125 7.31 0.96 -10.70
N ILE A 126 8.20 1.23 -11.66
CA ILE A 126 8.04 0.78 -13.05
C ILE A 126 8.06 -0.75 -13.10
N GLU A 127 8.99 -1.39 -12.40
CA GLU A 127 9.10 -2.85 -12.34
C GLU A 127 7.82 -3.50 -11.77
N HIS A 128 7.22 -2.89 -10.75
CA HIS A 128 6.00 -3.36 -10.09
C HIS A 128 4.69 -2.79 -10.70
N ASN A 129 4.74 -2.17 -11.89
CA ASN A 129 3.59 -1.53 -12.55
C ASN A 129 2.80 -0.61 -11.61
N PHE A 130 3.46 0.10 -10.68
CA PHE A 130 2.81 0.96 -9.67
C PHE A 130 1.76 0.22 -8.80
N GLY A 131 1.93 -1.07 -8.58
CA GLY A 131 0.97 -1.91 -7.86
C GLY A 131 -0.24 -2.36 -8.70
N MET A 132 -0.27 -2.04 -9.98
CA MET A 132 -1.36 -2.45 -10.88
C MET A 132 -1.11 -3.86 -11.42
N MET A 133 -1.84 -4.82 -10.90
CA MET A 133 -1.71 -6.23 -11.31
C MET A 133 -2.21 -6.45 -12.74
N LYS A 134 -1.44 -7.23 -13.49
CA LYS A 134 -1.80 -7.82 -14.78
C LYS A 134 -2.58 -9.13 -14.57
N PRO A 135 -3.21 -9.72 -15.63
CA PRO A 135 -3.95 -10.98 -15.51
C PRO A 135 -3.17 -12.11 -14.84
N GLU A 136 -1.88 -12.22 -15.15
CA GLU A 136 -0.98 -13.22 -14.58
C GLU A 136 -0.75 -13.04 -13.07
N GLY A 137 -0.83 -11.84 -12.54
CA GLY A 137 -0.76 -11.58 -11.10
C GLY A 137 -1.99 -12.13 -10.35
N TYR A 138 -3.19 -11.92 -10.87
CA TYR A 138 -4.43 -12.51 -10.32
C TYR A 138 -4.41 -14.02 -10.42
N ARG A 139 -4.01 -14.58 -11.57
CA ARG A 139 -3.92 -16.05 -11.77
C ARG A 139 -2.89 -16.67 -10.84
N LYS A 140 -1.75 -16.02 -10.61
CA LYS A 140 -0.75 -16.43 -9.62
C LYS A 140 -1.36 -16.48 -8.22
N SER A 141 -2.07 -15.43 -7.82
CA SER A 141 -2.74 -15.36 -6.52
C SER A 141 -3.79 -16.48 -6.37
N ILE A 142 -4.65 -16.69 -7.37
CA ILE A 142 -5.65 -17.78 -7.40
C ILE A 142 -4.98 -19.14 -7.26
N ARG A 143 -3.91 -19.39 -8.01
CA ARG A 143 -3.16 -20.65 -7.95
C ARG A 143 -2.66 -20.95 -6.54
N LEU A 144 -2.12 -19.90 -5.86
CA LEU A 144 -1.58 -20.06 -4.52
C LEU A 144 -2.67 -20.14 -3.45
N MET A 145 -3.79 -19.44 -3.62
CA MET A 145 -4.97 -19.60 -2.76
C MET A 145 -5.47 -21.04 -2.76
N LYS A 146 -5.59 -21.67 -3.94
CA LYS A 146 -5.97 -23.08 -4.08
C LYS A 146 -4.92 -24.01 -3.45
N LEU A 147 -3.65 -23.67 -3.52
CA LEU A 147 -2.59 -24.44 -2.88
C LEU A 147 -2.67 -24.33 -1.35
N ALA A 148 -2.91 -23.12 -0.82
CA ALA A 148 -3.10 -22.89 0.61
C ALA A 148 -4.32 -23.64 1.14
N GLU A 149 -5.44 -23.58 0.42
CA GLU A 149 -6.65 -24.35 0.77
C GLU A 149 -6.38 -25.85 0.83
N LYS A 150 -5.66 -26.41 -0.16
CA LYS A 150 -5.31 -27.84 -0.18
C LYS A 150 -4.54 -28.28 1.07
N PHE A 151 -3.71 -27.42 1.63
CA PHE A 151 -2.91 -27.69 2.84
C PHE A 151 -3.53 -27.12 4.12
N ASN A 152 -4.75 -26.61 4.05
CA ASN A 152 -5.47 -25.98 5.16
C ASN A 152 -4.68 -24.82 5.81
N ILE A 153 -4.05 -23.99 4.99
CA ILE A 153 -3.21 -22.87 5.40
C ILE A 153 -4.01 -21.58 5.26
N PRO A 154 -4.13 -20.74 6.30
CA PRO A 154 -4.80 -19.43 6.22
C PRO A 154 -4.05 -18.46 5.32
N ILE A 155 -4.77 -17.43 4.85
CA ILE A 155 -4.29 -16.48 3.84
C ILE A 155 -4.34 -15.06 4.40
N ILE A 156 -3.25 -14.32 4.21
CA ILE A 156 -3.13 -12.89 4.55
C ILE A 156 -2.79 -12.13 3.27
N SER A 157 -3.64 -11.17 2.89
CA SER A 157 -3.44 -10.34 1.71
C SER A 157 -3.22 -8.89 2.10
N PHE A 158 -2.18 -8.25 1.54
CA PHE A 158 -1.94 -6.81 1.65
C PHE A 158 -2.37 -6.14 0.35
N VAL A 159 -3.29 -5.18 0.46
CA VAL A 159 -3.87 -4.46 -0.68
C VAL A 159 -3.30 -3.05 -0.73
N ASP A 160 -2.59 -2.74 -1.83
CA ASP A 160 -2.10 -1.40 -2.13
C ASP A 160 -1.97 -1.22 -3.65
N THR A 161 -3.04 -0.76 -4.29
CA THR A 161 -3.13 -0.59 -5.73
C THR A 161 -4.07 0.55 -6.11
N PRO A 162 -3.75 1.36 -7.14
CA PRO A 162 -4.71 2.30 -7.71
C PRO A 162 -5.79 1.62 -8.57
N GLY A 163 -5.59 0.33 -8.94
CA GLY A 163 -6.49 -0.44 -9.79
C GLY A 163 -5.80 -1.58 -10.50
N ALA A 164 -6.50 -2.24 -11.41
CA ALA A 164 -5.91 -3.24 -12.31
C ALA A 164 -5.12 -2.55 -13.44
N HIS A 165 -4.16 -3.24 -14.04
CA HIS A 165 -3.34 -2.72 -15.12
C HIS A 165 -4.17 -2.47 -16.39
N PRO A 166 -4.27 -1.21 -16.90
CA PRO A 166 -5.20 -0.83 -17.98
C PRO A 166 -4.60 -0.97 -19.39
N GLY A 167 -3.58 -1.79 -19.57
CA GLY A 167 -2.90 -1.91 -20.87
C GLY A 167 -3.57 -2.87 -21.84
N ALA A 168 -3.46 -2.64 -23.16
CA ALA A 168 -3.99 -3.49 -24.22
C ALA A 168 -3.60 -4.98 -24.05
N GLY A 169 -2.34 -5.26 -23.72
CA GLY A 169 -1.91 -6.62 -23.45
C GLY A 169 -2.57 -7.27 -22.21
N SER A 170 -3.09 -6.48 -21.25
CA SER A 170 -3.89 -7.01 -20.14
C SER A 170 -5.31 -7.37 -20.61
N GLU A 171 -5.90 -6.55 -21.48
CA GLU A 171 -7.20 -6.85 -22.09
C GLU A 171 -7.13 -8.12 -22.97
N GLU A 172 -6.12 -8.22 -23.82
CA GLU A 172 -5.89 -9.40 -24.67
C GLU A 172 -5.73 -10.69 -23.86
N ARG A 173 -5.15 -10.62 -22.66
CA ARG A 173 -4.97 -11.76 -21.77
C ARG A 173 -6.09 -11.93 -20.73
N GLY A 174 -7.19 -11.19 -20.88
CA GLY A 174 -8.42 -11.37 -20.10
C GLY A 174 -8.35 -10.83 -18.67
N ILE A 175 -8.00 -9.53 -18.51
CA ILE A 175 -7.93 -8.88 -17.20
C ILE A 175 -9.26 -8.97 -16.42
N ALA A 176 -10.38 -8.73 -17.09
CA ALA A 176 -11.70 -8.75 -16.46
C ALA A 176 -12.05 -10.15 -15.92
N GLU A 177 -11.79 -11.19 -16.70
CA GLU A 177 -11.97 -12.60 -16.28
C GLU A 177 -11.05 -12.95 -15.11
N ALA A 178 -9.78 -12.52 -15.14
CA ALA A 178 -8.82 -12.79 -14.08
C ALA A 178 -9.24 -12.14 -12.75
N ILE A 179 -9.76 -10.91 -12.77
CA ILE A 179 -10.34 -10.23 -11.62
C ILE A 179 -11.56 -10.99 -11.08
N ALA A 180 -12.52 -11.31 -11.96
CA ALA A 180 -13.73 -12.04 -11.57
C ALA A 180 -13.42 -13.41 -10.93
N LYS A 181 -12.47 -14.14 -11.50
CA LYS A 181 -11.99 -15.42 -10.95
C LYS A 181 -11.24 -15.27 -9.63
N SER A 182 -10.55 -14.17 -9.41
CA SER A 182 -9.92 -13.87 -8.13
C SER A 182 -10.96 -13.65 -7.04
N ILE A 183 -11.99 -12.86 -7.33
CA ILE A 183 -13.13 -12.63 -6.42
C ILE A 183 -13.82 -13.98 -6.09
N GLU A 184 -14.18 -14.76 -7.10
CA GLU A 184 -14.79 -16.08 -6.94
C GLU A 184 -13.93 -17.00 -6.06
N SER A 185 -12.60 -16.99 -6.30
CA SER A 185 -11.66 -17.81 -5.52
C SER A 185 -11.60 -17.35 -4.07
N CYS A 186 -11.48 -16.05 -3.78
CA CYS A 186 -11.48 -15.51 -2.41
C CYS A 186 -12.75 -15.91 -1.65
N MET A 187 -13.91 -15.82 -2.29
CA MET A 187 -15.22 -16.11 -1.66
C MET A 187 -15.48 -17.60 -1.48
N SER A 188 -14.87 -18.46 -2.29
CA SER A 188 -15.08 -19.92 -2.23
C SER A 188 -14.10 -20.66 -1.31
N LEU A 189 -13.07 -19.98 -0.78
CA LEU A 189 -12.08 -20.56 0.11
C LEU A 189 -12.69 -21.15 1.37
N LYS A 190 -12.24 -22.33 1.74
CA LYS A 190 -12.62 -23.03 2.99
C LYS A 190 -11.62 -22.80 4.14
N VAL A 191 -10.58 -22.03 3.89
CA VAL A 191 -9.59 -21.60 4.90
C VAL A 191 -9.81 -20.13 5.25
N PRO A 192 -9.46 -19.69 6.47
CA PRO A 192 -9.54 -18.29 6.83
C PRO A 192 -8.71 -17.42 5.87
N ASN A 193 -9.32 -16.34 5.39
CA ASN A 193 -8.62 -15.33 4.59
C ASN A 193 -8.92 -13.92 5.11
N ILE A 194 -7.87 -13.13 5.24
CA ILE A 194 -7.92 -11.75 5.73
C ILE A 194 -7.23 -10.86 4.71
N SER A 195 -7.83 -9.72 4.42
CA SER A 195 -7.22 -8.69 3.58
C SER A 195 -7.02 -7.41 4.36
N ILE A 196 -5.86 -6.80 4.20
CA ILE A 196 -5.47 -5.57 4.88
C ILE A 196 -5.17 -4.50 3.83
N ILE A 197 -5.98 -3.45 3.80
CA ILE A 197 -5.74 -2.29 2.92
C ILE A 197 -4.71 -1.42 3.61
N ILE A 198 -3.48 -1.42 3.08
CA ILE A 198 -2.32 -0.76 3.71
C ILE A 198 -2.05 0.64 3.17
N GLY A 199 -2.64 0.98 2.04
CA GLY A 199 -2.50 2.29 1.39
C GLY A 199 -3.72 2.58 0.53
N GLU A 200 -3.61 2.43 -0.77
CA GLU A 200 -4.68 2.68 -1.73
C GLU A 200 -5.36 1.38 -2.15
N GLY A 201 -6.65 1.25 -1.87
CA GLY A 201 -7.50 0.15 -2.33
C GLY A 201 -8.37 0.59 -3.51
N GLY A 202 -7.83 0.50 -4.74
CA GLY A 202 -8.50 1.00 -5.95
C GLY A 202 -9.27 -0.07 -6.71
N SER A 203 -10.57 0.19 -6.93
CA SER A 203 -11.42 -0.46 -7.95
C SER A 203 -11.35 -2.00 -7.95
N GLY A 204 -11.48 -2.60 -9.15
CA GLY A 204 -11.39 -4.05 -9.38
C GLY A 204 -10.06 -4.67 -8.93
N GLY A 205 -8.97 -3.90 -8.98
CA GLY A 205 -7.65 -4.34 -8.52
C GLY A 205 -7.60 -4.64 -7.03
N ALA A 206 -8.30 -3.84 -6.23
CA ALA A 206 -8.38 -4.05 -4.79
C ALA A 206 -9.40 -5.14 -4.42
N ILE A 207 -10.63 -5.10 -4.96
CA ILE A 207 -11.68 -6.05 -4.61
C ILE A 207 -11.32 -7.48 -4.97
N ALA A 208 -10.48 -7.67 -6.00
CA ALA A 208 -10.00 -8.99 -6.42
C ALA A 208 -9.26 -9.76 -5.30
N LEU A 209 -8.69 -9.06 -4.34
CA LEU A 209 -8.05 -9.65 -3.15
C LEU A 209 -8.81 -9.33 -1.85
N ALA A 210 -9.59 -8.23 -1.83
CA ALA A 210 -10.33 -7.81 -0.64
C ALA A 210 -11.69 -8.50 -0.47
N SER A 211 -12.07 -9.44 -1.35
CA SER A 211 -13.27 -10.30 -1.20
C SER A 211 -13.00 -11.42 -0.18
N SER A 212 -12.60 -11.06 1.03
CA SER A 212 -12.12 -11.97 2.07
C SER A 212 -13.10 -12.08 3.25
N ASN A 213 -12.90 -13.05 4.15
CA ASN A 213 -13.73 -13.22 5.35
C ASN A 213 -13.68 -11.97 6.24
N LYS A 214 -12.55 -11.29 6.29
CA LYS A 214 -12.38 -10.05 7.05
C LYS A 214 -11.51 -9.08 6.26
N VAL A 215 -12.00 -7.85 6.12
CA VAL A 215 -11.25 -6.72 5.56
C VAL A 215 -10.87 -5.77 6.68
N ILE A 216 -9.60 -5.45 6.77
CA ILE A 216 -9.03 -4.48 7.72
C ILE A 216 -8.47 -3.32 6.89
N MET A 217 -8.60 -2.10 7.38
CA MET A 217 -7.94 -0.93 6.81
C MET A 217 -7.01 -0.31 7.84
N LEU A 218 -5.80 0.04 7.39
CA LEU A 218 -4.93 0.87 8.21
C LEU A 218 -5.47 2.30 8.26
N GLU A 219 -5.13 3.02 9.33
CA GLU A 219 -5.45 4.43 9.44
C GLU A 219 -4.88 5.20 8.24
N ASN A 220 -5.69 6.13 7.71
CA ASN A 220 -5.36 6.91 6.52
C ASN A 220 -5.10 6.08 5.24
N ALA A 221 -5.56 4.83 5.19
CA ALA A 221 -5.75 4.11 3.93
C ALA A 221 -7.08 4.52 3.30
N ILE A 222 -7.22 4.30 1.99
CA ILE A 222 -8.46 4.55 1.26
C ILE A 222 -8.94 3.29 0.54
N TYR A 223 -10.25 3.15 0.40
CA TYR A 223 -10.86 2.08 -0.38
C TYR A 223 -11.99 2.66 -1.22
N SER A 224 -11.82 2.71 -2.52
CA SER A 224 -12.75 3.37 -3.44
C SER A 224 -12.93 2.58 -4.74
N VAL A 225 -14.12 2.74 -5.35
CA VAL A 225 -14.45 2.10 -6.62
C VAL A 225 -13.73 2.78 -7.80
N ILE A 226 -13.35 4.04 -7.66
CA ILE A 226 -12.67 4.84 -8.68
C ILE A 226 -11.79 5.90 -7.99
N SER A 227 -10.72 6.31 -8.65
CA SER A 227 -9.92 7.43 -8.16
C SER A 227 -10.71 8.75 -8.21
N PRO A 228 -10.46 9.72 -7.31
CA PRO A 228 -11.10 11.03 -7.36
C PRO A 228 -10.92 11.74 -8.71
N GLU A 229 -9.75 11.62 -9.34
CA GLU A 229 -9.44 12.16 -10.67
C GLU A 229 -10.30 11.51 -11.76
N GLY A 230 -10.44 10.18 -11.70
CA GLY A 230 -11.31 9.43 -12.62
C GLY A 230 -12.77 9.81 -12.44
N CYS A 231 -13.22 9.92 -11.21
CA CYS A 231 -14.58 10.36 -10.87
C CYS A 231 -14.86 11.78 -11.42
N ALA A 232 -13.97 12.72 -11.16
CA ALA A 232 -14.08 14.09 -11.67
C ALA A 232 -14.16 14.15 -13.21
N SER A 233 -13.34 13.37 -13.88
CA SER A 233 -13.32 13.27 -15.34
C SER A 233 -14.61 12.70 -15.92
N ILE A 234 -15.20 11.69 -15.28
CA ILE A 234 -16.44 11.05 -15.74
C ILE A 234 -17.65 11.93 -15.46
N LEU A 235 -17.80 12.43 -14.22
CA LEU A 235 -19.01 13.16 -13.80
C LEU A 235 -19.04 14.58 -14.34
N TRP A 236 -17.92 15.28 -14.35
CA TRP A 236 -17.88 16.70 -14.69
C TRP A 236 -17.06 17.02 -15.95
N ARG A 237 -16.35 16.05 -16.51
CA ARG A 237 -15.39 16.24 -17.62
C ARG A 237 -14.35 17.32 -17.32
N ASP A 238 -14.04 17.50 -16.05
CA ASP A 238 -13.12 18.51 -15.53
C ASP A 238 -12.23 17.93 -14.43
N PRO A 239 -10.96 17.63 -14.72
CA PRO A 239 -10.03 17.08 -13.73
C PRO A 239 -9.73 18.05 -12.57
N LYS A 240 -10.03 19.36 -12.72
CA LYS A 240 -9.86 20.32 -11.62
C LYS A 240 -10.88 20.12 -10.48
N LYS A 241 -11.94 19.35 -10.72
CA LYS A 241 -12.96 19.04 -9.72
C LYS A 241 -12.64 17.80 -8.86
N THR A 242 -11.42 17.33 -8.87
CA THR A 242 -10.96 16.18 -8.06
C THR A 242 -11.29 16.34 -6.57
N LEU A 243 -11.21 17.58 -6.04
CA LEU A 243 -11.56 17.86 -4.64
C LEU A 243 -13.05 17.72 -4.31
N ALA A 244 -13.92 17.76 -5.32
CA ALA A 244 -15.36 17.64 -5.16
C ALA A 244 -15.87 16.20 -5.41
N ALA A 245 -14.98 15.32 -5.86
CA ALA A 245 -15.23 13.92 -6.11
C ALA A 245 -15.00 13.06 -4.86
#